data_7da7ea609311e3d556cdc4b3d4d4b507
#
_entry.id   7da7ea609311e3d556cdc4b3d4d4b507
#
_cell.length_a   1.000
_cell.length_b   1.000
_cell.length_c   1.000
_cell.angle_alpha   90.00
_cell.angle_beta   90.00
_cell.angle_gamma   90.00
#
_symmetry.space_group_name_H-M   'P 1'
#
loop_
_entity.id
_entity.type
_entity.pdbx_description
1 polymer ?
#
loop_
_entity_poly.entity_id
_entity_poly.type
_entity_poly.pdbx_seq_one_letter_code
_entity_poly.pdbx_strand_id
1 'polypeptide(L)'
;MKKIKYLLLLILPILSGCYNYRELNELGITTAVSIDYQDDNFHVIAEVVNPIKQQDASSSNNSPFVNYSSSASTLQNAFRNIVLESPRQLYAAQLEIIVLSEEVVSNHLEEVLEYFTRNPETRTEIKIIVAKTEESTKGITLQTLLTSFSSSNILKSLELQNKVLGTTYPVTLNELLNMYINPYEEVILPSMTLYGNPEIGDEKENITTSTPKTRVEISGTT
;
A
#
# COMPACT_ATOMS: atom_id res chain seq x y z
N MET A 1 -28.66 -36.90 35.98
CA MET A 1 -29.25 -35.99 34.97
C MET A 1 -29.08 -34.48 35.29
N LYS A 2 -29.24 -34.02 36.54
CA LYS A 2 -29.05 -32.59 36.89
C LYS A 2 -27.60 -32.09 36.64
N LYS A 3 -26.56 -32.89 36.96
CA LYS A 3 -25.14 -32.51 36.76
C LYS A 3 -24.77 -32.32 35.28
N ILE A 4 -25.38 -33.11 34.37
CA ILE A 4 -25.16 -32.98 32.91
C ILE A 4 -25.73 -31.64 32.39
N LYS A 5 -26.83 -31.15 32.93
CA LYS A 5 -27.39 -29.84 32.55
C LYS A 5 -26.47 -28.67 32.90
N TYR A 6 -25.81 -28.75 34.08
CA TYR A 6 -24.84 -27.71 34.47
C TYR A 6 -23.55 -27.78 33.63
N LEU A 7 -23.10 -29.00 33.26
CA LEU A 7 -21.96 -29.16 32.37
C LEU A 7 -22.26 -28.59 30.97
N LEU A 8 -23.48 -28.82 30.46
CA LEU A 8 -23.91 -28.30 29.15
C LEU A 8 -24.00 -26.77 29.18
N LEU A 9 -24.45 -26.17 30.30
CA LEU A 9 -24.50 -24.70 30.47
C LEU A 9 -23.10 -24.08 30.51
N LEU A 10 -22.09 -24.79 31.04
CA LEU A 10 -20.71 -24.32 31.12
C LEU A 10 -20.01 -24.37 29.73
N ILE A 11 -20.49 -25.21 28.81
CA ILE A 11 -19.95 -25.31 27.44
C ILE A 11 -20.49 -24.20 26.53
N LEU A 12 -21.65 -23.64 26.84
CA LEU A 12 -22.29 -22.58 26.01
C LEU A 12 -21.39 -21.36 25.71
N PRO A 13 -20.66 -20.76 26.71
CA PRO A 13 -19.78 -19.62 26.44
C PRO A 13 -18.52 -20.00 25.65
N ILE A 14 -18.14 -21.30 25.60
CA ILE A 14 -16.96 -21.77 24.83
C ILE A 14 -17.27 -21.83 23.33
N LEU A 15 -18.55 -21.90 22.95
CA LEU A 15 -18.99 -21.92 21.53
C LEU A 15 -19.11 -20.52 20.89
N SER A 16 -18.92 -19.42 21.63
CA SER A 16 -18.98 -18.05 21.11
C SER A 16 -17.64 -17.63 20.46
N GLY A 17 -17.19 -18.37 19.44
CA GLY A 17 -15.84 -18.32 18.92
C GLY A 17 -15.53 -17.36 17.77
N CYS A 18 -16.45 -16.52 17.28
CA CYS A 18 -16.21 -15.67 16.11
C CYS A 18 -16.46 -14.18 16.42
N TYR A 19 -15.77 -13.64 17.42
CA TYR A 19 -16.00 -12.24 17.83
C TYR A 19 -15.49 -11.19 16.82
N ASN A 20 -14.51 -11.49 15.96
CA ASN A 20 -13.94 -10.55 15.01
C ASN A 20 -14.20 -10.95 13.54
N TYR A 21 -15.39 -11.43 13.24
CA TYR A 21 -15.80 -11.76 11.88
C TYR A 21 -16.02 -10.46 11.08
N ARG A 22 -15.35 -10.35 9.92
CA ARG A 22 -15.56 -9.26 8.94
C ARG A 22 -15.92 -9.90 7.60
N GLU A 23 -16.92 -9.36 6.96
CA GLU A 23 -17.29 -9.81 5.62
C GLU A 23 -16.33 -9.25 4.57
N LEU A 24 -16.02 -10.06 3.54
CA LEU A 24 -15.10 -9.65 2.47
C LEU A 24 -15.61 -8.44 1.68
N ASN A 25 -16.93 -8.24 1.60
CA ASN A 25 -17.57 -7.09 0.98
C ASN A 25 -17.40 -5.77 1.76
N GLU A 26 -17.07 -5.84 3.06
CA GLU A 26 -16.77 -4.69 3.91
C GLU A 26 -15.29 -4.27 3.84
N LEU A 27 -14.44 -5.13 3.23
CA LEU A 27 -13.00 -4.92 3.15
C LEU A 27 -12.60 -4.33 1.80
N GLY A 28 -11.79 -3.28 1.83
CA GLY A 28 -11.07 -2.71 0.70
C GLY A 28 -9.67 -3.32 0.61
N ILE A 29 -9.49 -4.33 -0.25
CA ILE A 29 -8.19 -4.98 -0.43
C ILE A 29 -7.20 -3.95 -0.96
N THR A 30 -6.20 -3.61 -0.14
CA THR A 30 -5.21 -2.58 -0.45
C THR A 30 -3.94 -3.25 -0.97
N THR A 31 -3.46 -2.81 -2.14
CA THR A 31 -2.27 -3.37 -2.82
C THR A 31 -1.06 -2.45 -2.72
N ALA A 32 -1.27 -1.15 -2.69
CA ALA A 32 -0.23 -0.16 -2.44
C ALA A 32 -0.70 0.95 -1.52
N VAL A 33 0.25 1.56 -0.84
CA VAL A 33 0.05 2.79 -0.06
C VAL A 33 1.19 3.74 -0.36
N SER A 34 0.88 5.02 -0.54
CA SER A 34 1.85 6.11 -0.59
C SER A 34 1.66 7.01 0.62
N ILE A 35 2.76 7.42 1.24
CA ILE A 35 2.78 8.26 2.44
C ILE A 35 3.71 9.43 2.18
N ASP A 36 3.17 10.62 2.34
CA ASP A 36 3.89 11.88 2.27
C ASP A 36 3.65 12.70 3.54
N TYR A 37 4.47 13.71 3.79
CA TYR A 37 4.30 14.62 4.92
C TYR A 37 4.52 16.06 4.45
N GLN A 38 3.46 16.87 4.59
CA GLN A 38 3.45 18.27 4.16
C GLN A 38 2.52 19.07 5.08
N ASP A 39 2.82 20.33 5.30
CA ASP A 39 2.01 21.27 6.09
C ASP A 39 1.56 20.67 7.45
N ASP A 40 2.49 20.04 8.16
CA ASP A 40 2.28 19.35 9.44
C ASP A 40 1.23 18.21 9.40
N ASN A 41 1.00 17.63 8.22
CA ASN A 41 0.07 16.51 8.03
C ASN A 41 0.69 15.37 7.22
N PHE A 42 0.33 14.16 7.60
CA PHE A 42 0.52 12.97 6.77
C PHE A 42 -0.54 12.95 5.67
N HIS A 43 -0.10 12.81 4.43
CA HIS A 43 -0.92 12.58 3.26
C HIS A 43 -0.79 11.12 2.85
N VAL A 44 -1.90 10.39 2.83
CA VAL A 44 -1.92 8.97 2.50
C VAL A 44 -2.77 8.77 1.25
N ILE A 45 -2.23 8.02 0.29
CA ILE A 45 -2.97 7.52 -0.87
C ILE A 45 -2.96 6.00 -0.79
N ALA A 46 -4.09 5.35 -0.99
CA ALA A 46 -4.23 3.90 -1.01
C ALA A 46 -4.80 3.40 -2.33
N GLU A 47 -4.09 2.48 -2.99
CA GLU A 47 -4.58 1.72 -4.14
C GLU A 47 -5.43 0.55 -3.63
N VAL A 48 -6.72 0.55 -3.96
CA VAL A 48 -7.69 -0.46 -3.51
C VAL A 48 -8.25 -1.21 -4.71
N VAL A 49 -8.27 -2.53 -4.62
CA VAL A 49 -8.80 -3.41 -5.67
C VAL A 49 -10.27 -3.11 -5.93
N ASN A 50 -10.63 -2.94 -7.21
CA ASN A 50 -12.02 -2.80 -7.65
C ASN A 50 -12.61 -4.20 -7.95
N PRO A 51 -13.44 -4.77 -7.06
CA PRO A 51 -13.97 -6.13 -7.24
C PRO A 51 -14.97 -6.26 -8.38
N ILE A 52 -15.60 -5.15 -8.82
CA ILE A 52 -16.61 -5.17 -9.89
C ILE A 52 -15.97 -5.57 -11.22
N LYS A 53 -14.73 -5.11 -11.48
CA LYS A 53 -14.03 -5.48 -12.72
C LYS A 53 -13.57 -6.93 -12.77
N GLN A 54 -13.32 -7.54 -11.62
CA GLN A 54 -12.90 -8.95 -11.57
C GLN A 54 -14.03 -9.91 -11.91
N GLN A 55 -15.29 -9.50 -11.75
CA GLN A 55 -16.46 -10.31 -12.06
C GLN A 55 -16.93 -10.19 -13.51
N ASP A 56 -16.73 -9.02 -14.14
CA ASP A 56 -17.19 -8.74 -15.52
C ASP A 56 -16.00 -8.45 -16.44
N ALA A 57 -15.40 -9.50 -16.99
CA ALA A 57 -14.32 -9.38 -18.01
C ALA A 57 -14.76 -8.65 -19.30
N SER A 58 -16.08 -8.48 -19.51
CA SER A 58 -16.67 -7.80 -20.67
C SER A 58 -16.86 -6.28 -20.48
N SER A 59 -16.82 -5.76 -19.26
CA SER A 59 -16.91 -4.32 -19.00
C SER A 59 -15.53 -3.65 -19.14
N SER A 60 -15.16 -3.35 -20.38
CA SER A 60 -13.86 -2.77 -20.74
C SER A 60 -13.60 -1.35 -20.21
N ASN A 61 -14.55 -0.78 -19.45
CA ASN A 61 -14.53 0.65 -19.13
C ASN A 61 -14.16 1.03 -17.70
N ASN A 62 -14.05 0.09 -16.75
CA ASN A 62 -13.76 0.37 -15.35
C ASN A 62 -12.28 0.12 -15.02
N SER A 63 -11.68 0.98 -14.18
CA SER A 63 -10.34 0.76 -13.65
C SER A 63 -10.31 -0.50 -12.76
N PRO A 64 -9.22 -1.30 -12.77
CA PRO A 64 -9.06 -2.46 -11.89
C PRO A 64 -8.85 -2.06 -10.43
N PHE A 65 -8.53 -0.83 -10.15
CA PHE A 65 -8.33 -0.27 -8.82
C PHE A 65 -8.98 1.10 -8.69
N VAL A 66 -9.15 1.54 -7.45
CA VAL A 66 -9.60 2.87 -7.07
C VAL A 66 -8.60 3.43 -6.07
N ASN A 67 -8.25 4.70 -6.22
CA ASN A 67 -7.40 5.39 -5.28
C ASN A 67 -8.27 6.18 -4.29
N TYR A 68 -7.97 6.04 -3.01
CA TYR A 68 -8.52 6.86 -1.93
C TYR A 68 -7.39 7.63 -1.28
N SER A 69 -7.65 8.89 -0.94
CA SER A 69 -6.66 9.74 -0.28
C SER A 69 -7.22 10.39 0.97
N SER A 70 -6.36 10.69 1.90
CA SER A 70 -6.74 11.45 3.09
C SER A 70 -5.51 12.11 3.71
N SER A 71 -5.78 13.08 4.59
CA SER A 71 -4.75 13.79 5.33
C SER A 71 -5.13 13.94 6.79
N ALA A 72 -4.14 13.88 7.67
CA ALA A 72 -4.30 14.16 9.09
C ALA A 72 -2.94 14.41 9.76
N SER A 73 -2.95 15.01 10.93
CA SER A 73 -1.75 15.29 11.74
C SER A 73 -1.04 14.04 12.27
N THR A 74 -1.68 12.89 12.25
CA THR A 74 -1.08 11.59 12.59
C THR A 74 -1.36 10.56 11.51
N LEU A 75 -0.40 9.67 11.28
CA LEU A 75 -0.51 8.61 10.27
C LEU A 75 -1.74 7.72 10.52
N GLN A 76 -2.01 7.38 11.77
CA GLN A 76 -3.18 6.57 12.14
C GLN A 76 -4.51 7.25 11.79
N ASN A 77 -4.62 8.56 12.03
CA ASN A 77 -5.82 9.30 11.68
C ASN A 77 -5.95 9.46 10.17
N ALA A 78 -4.85 9.65 9.44
CA ALA A 78 -4.87 9.68 7.99
C ALA A 78 -5.45 8.36 7.43
N PHE A 79 -4.97 7.21 7.86
CA PHE A 79 -5.55 5.92 7.43
C PHE A 79 -7.02 5.74 7.82
N ARG A 80 -7.42 6.21 9.00
CA ARG A 80 -8.83 6.14 9.45
C ARG A 80 -9.74 7.04 8.64
N ASN A 81 -9.27 8.23 8.28
CA ASN A 81 -10.07 9.20 7.52
C ASN A 81 -10.41 8.72 6.11
N ILE A 82 -9.68 7.77 5.54
CA ILE A 82 -10.02 7.15 4.24
C ILE A 82 -11.44 6.57 4.25
N VAL A 83 -11.95 6.12 5.41
CA VAL A 83 -13.34 5.64 5.53
C VAL A 83 -14.39 6.73 5.22
N LEU A 84 -14.03 8.00 5.28
CA LEU A 84 -14.95 9.10 4.92
C LEU A 84 -15.25 9.11 3.41
N GLU A 85 -14.34 8.60 2.59
CA GLU A 85 -14.48 8.54 1.13
C GLU A 85 -14.72 7.11 0.62
N SER A 86 -14.18 6.11 1.34
CA SER A 86 -14.29 4.70 0.97
C SER A 86 -15.49 4.05 1.66
N PRO A 87 -16.36 3.34 0.91
CA PRO A 87 -17.45 2.54 1.50
C PRO A 87 -16.94 1.27 2.19
N ARG A 88 -15.62 1.02 2.17
CA ARG A 88 -14.97 -0.18 2.71
C ARG A 88 -13.79 0.19 3.59
N GLN A 89 -13.56 -0.62 4.64
CA GLN A 89 -12.39 -0.48 5.49
C GLN A 89 -11.14 -1.02 4.76
N LEU A 90 -10.04 -0.26 4.77
CA LEU A 90 -8.78 -0.72 4.20
C LEU A 90 -8.32 -2.01 4.88
N TYR A 91 -7.87 -2.96 4.07
CA TYR A 91 -7.35 -4.26 4.50
C TYR A 91 -5.93 -4.46 3.96
N ALA A 92 -4.95 -4.38 4.86
CA ALA A 92 -3.53 -4.35 4.52
C ALA A 92 -2.89 -5.72 4.28
N ALA A 93 -3.62 -6.84 4.46
CA ALA A 93 -3.01 -8.18 4.33
C ALA A 93 -2.55 -8.54 2.90
N GLN A 94 -2.95 -7.78 1.89
CA GLN A 94 -2.51 -7.92 0.50
C GLN A 94 -1.61 -6.75 0.04
N LEU A 95 -1.13 -5.94 0.97
CA LEU A 95 -0.24 -4.83 0.67
C LEU A 95 1.09 -5.36 0.14
N GLU A 96 1.45 -4.94 -1.07
CA GLU A 96 2.65 -5.39 -1.78
C GLU A 96 3.79 -4.37 -1.64
N ILE A 97 3.44 -3.07 -1.67
CA ILE A 97 4.42 -1.99 -1.69
C ILE A 97 3.95 -0.78 -0.86
N ILE A 98 4.89 -0.15 -0.17
CA ILE A 98 4.74 1.13 0.49
C ILE A 98 5.70 2.12 -0.17
N VAL A 99 5.15 3.23 -0.65
CA VAL A 99 5.90 4.35 -1.20
C VAL A 99 6.00 5.43 -0.13
N LEU A 100 7.21 5.86 0.19
CA LEU A 100 7.49 6.91 1.17
C LEU A 100 8.12 8.11 0.48
N SER A 101 7.71 9.34 0.82
CA SER A 101 8.44 10.53 0.38
C SER A 101 9.80 10.64 1.08
N GLU A 102 10.74 11.39 0.51
CA GLU A 102 12.04 11.67 1.14
C GLU A 102 11.86 12.37 2.50
N GLU A 103 10.85 13.24 2.64
CA GLU A 103 10.52 13.91 3.90
C GLU A 103 10.14 12.89 4.99
N VAL A 104 9.26 11.93 4.65
CA VAL A 104 8.84 10.88 5.57
C VAL A 104 10.02 10.00 5.98
N VAL A 105 10.88 9.63 5.05
CA VAL A 105 12.05 8.79 5.36
C VAL A 105 13.05 9.53 6.26
N SER A 106 13.24 10.83 6.03
CA SER A 106 14.23 11.63 6.76
C SER A 106 13.77 11.99 8.18
N ASN A 107 12.48 12.30 8.37
CA ASN A 107 11.99 12.93 9.59
C ASN A 107 10.87 12.18 10.31
N HIS A 108 10.18 11.23 9.64
CA HIS A 108 8.98 10.54 10.14
C HIS A 108 9.01 9.03 9.98
N LEU A 109 10.20 8.45 9.76
CA LEU A 109 10.35 7.01 9.52
C LEU A 109 9.90 6.17 10.73
N GLU A 110 10.16 6.66 11.95
CA GLU A 110 9.78 5.98 13.18
C GLU A 110 8.25 5.80 13.27
N GLU A 111 7.48 6.84 13.00
CA GLU A 111 6.01 6.80 13.03
C GLU A 111 5.47 5.80 11.99
N VAL A 112 6.09 5.71 10.81
CA VAL A 112 5.72 4.75 9.78
C VAL A 112 6.01 3.32 10.23
N LEU A 113 7.22 3.07 10.74
CA LEU A 113 7.61 1.75 11.22
C LEU A 113 6.73 1.30 12.39
N GLU A 114 6.46 2.20 13.36
CA GLU A 114 5.56 1.94 14.48
C GLU A 114 4.16 1.58 14.01
N TYR A 115 3.58 2.33 13.07
CA TYR A 115 2.24 2.09 12.54
C TYR A 115 2.12 0.68 11.91
N PHE A 116 3.02 0.33 10.99
CA PHE A 116 2.94 -0.93 10.27
C PHE A 116 3.31 -2.14 11.13
N THR A 117 4.26 -2.02 12.06
CA THR A 117 4.63 -3.13 12.95
C THR A 117 3.59 -3.43 14.01
N ARG A 118 2.81 -2.44 14.44
CA ARG A 118 1.70 -2.63 15.39
C ARG A 118 0.41 -3.12 14.74
N ASN A 119 0.29 -3.01 13.42
CA ASN A 119 -0.90 -3.47 12.72
C ASN A 119 -0.81 -4.99 12.45
N PRO A 120 -1.66 -5.82 13.08
CA PRO A 120 -1.59 -7.28 12.94
C PRO A 120 -1.95 -7.79 11.54
N GLU A 121 -2.54 -6.97 10.69
CA GLU A 121 -2.86 -7.31 9.30
C GLU A 121 -1.66 -7.10 8.36
N THR A 122 -0.64 -6.35 8.79
CA THR A 122 0.53 -6.03 7.98
C THR A 122 1.48 -7.21 7.90
N ARG A 123 1.93 -7.53 6.69
CA ARG A 123 3.00 -8.52 6.46
C ARG A 123 4.34 -7.83 6.48
N THR A 124 5.37 -8.52 6.96
CA THR A 124 6.74 -7.96 7.02
C THR A 124 7.47 -8.02 5.68
N GLU A 125 6.92 -8.74 4.69
CA GLU A 125 7.49 -8.93 3.34
C GLU A 125 7.15 -7.78 2.36
N ILE A 126 6.37 -6.79 2.78
CA ILE A 126 5.99 -5.63 1.98
C ILE A 126 7.25 -4.88 1.55
N LYS A 127 7.33 -4.52 0.27
CA LYS A 127 8.47 -3.76 -0.26
C LYS A 127 8.31 -2.27 0.03
N ILE A 128 9.44 -1.63 0.34
CA ILE A 128 9.49 -0.19 0.58
C ILE A 128 10.25 0.47 -0.56
N ILE A 129 9.76 1.61 -1.02
CA ILE A 129 10.42 2.43 -2.05
C ILE A 129 10.28 3.91 -1.72
N VAL A 130 11.30 4.69 -2.03
CA VAL A 130 11.32 6.14 -1.78
C VAL A 130 10.91 6.90 -3.05
N ALA A 131 9.97 7.80 -2.93
CA ALA A 131 9.61 8.76 -3.97
C ALA A 131 10.53 9.98 -3.87
N LYS A 132 11.37 10.23 -4.91
CA LYS A 132 12.35 11.34 -4.92
C LYS A 132 11.74 12.72 -5.03
N THR A 133 10.52 12.83 -5.49
CA THR A 133 9.79 14.09 -5.58
C THR A 133 8.40 13.91 -4.99
N GLU A 134 7.80 15.01 -4.55
CA GLU A 134 6.43 15.02 -4.05
C GLU A 134 5.45 14.38 -5.06
N GLU A 135 5.59 14.73 -6.34
CA GLU A 135 4.76 14.16 -7.41
C GLU A 135 4.97 12.64 -7.57
N SER A 136 6.17 12.14 -7.22
CA SER A 136 6.48 10.71 -7.35
C SER A 136 5.70 9.85 -6.36
N THR A 137 5.18 10.41 -5.26
CA THR A 137 4.27 9.72 -4.34
C THR A 137 2.97 9.31 -5.04
N LYS A 138 2.55 10.05 -6.07
CA LYS A 138 1.39 9.74 -6.92
C LYS A 138 1.68 8.60 -7.93
N GLY A 139 2.87 8.02 -7.92
CA GLY A 139 3.21 6.90 -8.82
C GLY A 139 2.28 5.68 -8.68
N ILE A 140 1.68 5.48 -7.51
CA ILE A 140 0.70 4.41 -7.29
C ILE A 140 -0.68 4.69 -7.90
N THR A 141 -0.97 5.90 -8.35
CA THR A 141 -2.26 6.24 -8.98
C THR A 141 -2.27 5.99 -10.48
N LEU A 142 -1.12 5.72 -11.10
CA LEU A 142 -0.98 5.64 -12.54
C LEU A 142 -1.70 4.43 -13.15
N GLN A 143 -2.41 4.65 -14.23
CA GLN A 143 -2.86 3.58 -15.11
C GLN A 143 -1.67 3.03 -15.89
N THR A 144 -1.49 1.71 -15.88
CA THR A 144 -0.33 1.04 -16.49
C THR A 144 -0.74 0.13 -17.65
N LEU A 145 0.14 0.01 -18.68
CA LEU A 145 -0.13 -0.74 -19.91
C LEU A 145 0.00 -2.26 -19.72
N LEU A 146 0.98 -2.71 -18.95
CA LEU A 146 1.38 -4.12 -18.88
C LEU A 146 0.86 -4.85 -17.63
N THR A 147 0.39 -4.11 -16.66
CA THR A 147 -0.13 -4.65 -15.40
C THR A 147 -1.47 -4.02 -15.05
N SER A 148 -2.30 -4.75 -14.32
CA SER A 148 -3.61 -4.23 -13.91
C SER A 148 -3.51 -3.24 -12.75
N PHE A 149 -2.45 -3.31 -11.96
CA PHE A 149 -2.24 -2.50 -10.75
C PHE A 149 -0.93 -1.73 -10.85
N SER A 150 -0.91 -0.49 -10.37
CA SER A 150 0.31 0.33 -10.30
C SER A 150 1.33 -0.30 -9.36
N SER A 151 0.87 -0.83 -8.21
CA SER A 151 1.69 -1.60 -7.27
C SER A 151 2.48 -2.70 -7.95
N SER A 152 1.79 -3.55 -8.72
CA SER A 152 2.43 -4.67 -9.44
C SER A 152 3.40 -4.20 -10.52
N ASN A 153 3.15 -3.04 -11.15
CA ASN A 153 4.05 -2.47 -12.14
C ASN A 153 5.36 -1.99 -11.49
N ILE A 154 5.26 -1.24 -10.40
CA ILE A 154 6.41 -0.73 -9.66
C ILE A 154 7.23 -1.90 -9.11
N LEU A 155 6.58 -2.88 -8.46
CA LEU A 155 7.24 -4.04 -7.88
C LEU A 155 8.00 -4.86 -8.92
N LYS A 156 7.36 -5.21 -10.05
CA LYS A 156 8.01 -5.96 -11.14
C LYS A 156 9.16 -5.18 -11.76
N SER A 157 9.03 -3.86 -11.91
CA SER A 157 10.11 -3.01 -12.40
C SER A 157 11.30 -3.00 -11.45
N LEU A 158 11.05 -2.93 -10.15
CA LEU A 158 12.08 -2.98 -9.11
C LEU A 158 12.81 -4.33 -9.11
N GLU A 159 12.08 -5.44 -9.14
CA GLU A 159 12.65 -6.79 -9.18
C GLU A 159 13.44 -7.05 -10.45
N LEU A 160 12.92 -6.58 -11.60
CA LEU A 160 13.59 -6.75 -12.89
C LEU A 160 14.89 -5.95 -12.95
N GLN A 161 14.89 -4.71 -12.47
CA GLN A 161 16.10 -3.90 -12.41
C GLN A 161 17.17 -4.50 -11.48
N ASN A 162 16.77 -5.00 -10.31
CA ASN A 162 17.68 -5.73 -9.44
C ASN A 162 18.31 -6.93 -10.19
N LYS A 163 17.50 -7.73 -10.86
CA LYS A 163 17.96 -8.95 -11.55
C LYS A 163 18.83 -8.67 -12.75
N VAL A 164 18.51 -7.64 -13.55
CA VAL A 164 19.15 -7.40 -14.86
C VAL A 164 20.29 -6.41 -14.76
N LEU A 165 20.12 -5.33 -13.98
CA LEU A 165 21.07 -4.23 -13.89
C LEU A 165 21.87 -4.24 -12.58
N GLY A 166 21.33 -4.81 -11.50
CA GLY A 166 21.95 -4.78 -10.18
C GLY A 166 22.05 -3.36 -9.58
N THR A 167 21.25 -2.40 -10.08
CA THR A 167 21.29 -0.99 -9.66
C THR A 167 20.38 -0.68 -8.49
N THR A 168 19.50 -1.61 -8.14
CA THR A 168 18.52 -1.47 -7.08
C THR A 168 18.48 -2.73 -6.23
N TYR A 169 18.09 -2.59 -4.97
CA TYR A 169 17.84 -3.72 -4.07
C TYR A 169 16.44 -3.59 -3.47
N PRO A 170 15.54 -4.56 -3.70
CA PRO A 170 14.19 -4.54 -3.12
C PRO A 170 14.26 -4.76 -1.60
N VAL A 171 14.00 -3.73 -0.82
CA VAL A 171 14.01 -3.79 0.64
C VAL A 171 12.61 -4.08 1.17
N THR A 172 12.50 -5.04 2.09
CA THR A 172 11.26 -5.35 2.82
C THR A 172 11.09 -4.47 4.06
N LEU A 173 9.87 -4.40 4.57
CA LEU A 173 9.58 -3.73 5.85
C LEU A 173 10.42 -4.32 7.00
N ASN A 174 10.61 -5.65 7.02
CA ASN A 174 11.43 -6.31 8.03
C ASN A 174 12.92 -5.94 7.91
N GLU A 175 13.45 -5.89 6.70
CA GLU A 175 14.84 -5.46 6.46
C GLU A 175 15.03 -3.99 6.85
N LEU A 176 14.09 -3.11 6.48
CA LEU A 176 14.12 -1.71 6.87
C LEU A 176 14.10 -1.54 8.39
N LEU A 177 13.22 -2.27 9.09
CA LEU A 177 13.17 -2.24 10.55
C LEU A 177 14.49 -2.68 11.17
N ASN A 178 15.12 -3.74 10.64
CA ASN A 178 16.41 -4.20 11.13
C ASN A 178 17.53 -3.17 10.89
N MET A 179 17.59 -2.56 9.70
CA MET A 179 18.54 -1.47 9.42
C MET A 179 18.32 -0.27 10.34
N TYR A 180 17.06 0.11 10.59
CA TYR A 180 16.72 1.24 11.46
C TYR A 180 17.13 1.04 12.93
N ILE A 181 16.98 -0.18 13.44
CA ILE A 181 17.30 -0.51 14.84
C ILE A 181 18.82 -0.71 15.03
N ASN A 182 19.54 -1.15 14.00
CA ASN A 182 20.95 -1.45 14.08
C ASN A 182 21.81 -0.18 13.95
N PRO A 183 22.51 0.27 15.01
CA PRO A 183 23.31 1.50 14.97
C PRO A 183 24.55 1.40 14.07
N TYR A 184 24.84 0.23 13.53
CA TYR A 184 26.01 -0.03 12.65
C TYR A 184 25.62 -0.18 11.18
N GLU A 185 24.36 -0.05 10.85
CA GLU A 185 23.85 -0.13 9.48
C GLU A 185 23.23 1.20 9.07
N GLU A 186 23.43 1.59 7.83
CA GLU A 186 22.74 2.72 7.24
C GLU A 186 21.45 2.22 6.55
N VAL A 187 20.42 3.05 6.58
CA VAL A 187 19.17 2.77 5.85
C VAL A 187 19.43 3.04 4.38
N ILE A 188 19.34 1.99 3.55
CA ILE A 188 19.46 2.08 2.11
C ILE A 188 18.14 1.60 1.48
N LEU A 189 17.50 2.46 0.71
CA LEU A 189 16.20 2.16 0.09
C LEU A 189 16.24 2.36 -1.43
N PRO A 190 15.52 1.54 -2.20
CA PRO A 190 15.29 1.80 -3.60
C PRO A 190 14.47 3.07 -3.78
N SER A 191 14.72 3.81 -4.85
CA SER A 191 14.03 5.06 -5.10
C SER A 191 13.36 5.07 -6.48
N MET A 192 12.30 5.86 -6.60
CA MET A 192 11.58 6.05 -7.84
C MET A 192 11.35 7.54 -8.14
N THR A 193 11.23 7.83 -9.43
CA THR A 193 10.89 9.16 -9.94
C THR A 193 9.73 9.03 -10.92
N LEU A 194 8.78 9.95 -10.83
CA LEU A 194 7.70 10.06 -11.78
C LEU A 194 8.10 11.04 -12.91
N TYR A 195 7.92 10.61 -14.14
CA TYR A 195 8.10 11.43 -15.33
C TYR A 195 6.77 11.68 -16.01
N GLY A 196 6.49 12.94 -16.34
CA GLY A 196 5.25 13.37 -16.96
C GLY A 196 4.30 14.06 -15.98
N ASN A 197 3.04 14.25 -16.39
CA ASN A 197 2.02 14.85 -15.53
C ASN A 197 1.22 13.76 -14.82
N PRO A 198 1.20 13.71 -13.48
CA PRO A 198 0.46 12.70 -12.72
C PRO A 198 -1.05 12.69 -13.01
N GLU A 199 -1.66 13.83 -13.28
CA GLU A 199 -3.09 13.93 -13.61
C GLU A 199 -3.43 13.19 -14.90
N ILE A 200 -2.57 13.26 -15.91
CA ILE A 200 -2.73 12.52 -17.17
C ILE A 200 -2.46 11.03 -16.94
N GLY A 201 -1.58 10.70 -16.02
CA GLY A 201 -1.22 9.31 -15.69
C GLY A 201 -2.35 8.50 -15.06
N ASP A 202 -3.23 9.15 -14.30
CA ASP A 202 -4.42 8.54 -13.69
C ASP A 202 -5.54 8.30 -14.72
N GLU A 203 -5.49 8.95 -15.87
CA GLU A 203 -6.50 8.83 -16.92
C GLU A 203 -6.25 7.63 -17.86
N LYS A 204 -7.33 7.14 -18.48
CA LYS A 204 -7.25 6.08 -19.51
C LYS A 204 -6.43 6.46 -20.73
N GLU A 205 -6.26 7.76 -21.02
CA GLU A 205 -5.41 8.23 -22.10
C GLU A 205 -3.96 7.73 -21.95
N ASN A 206 -3.48 7.56 -20.74
CA ASN A 206 -2.13 7.06 -20.50
C ASN A 206 -1.91 5.64 -21.01
N ILE A 207 -2.96 4.82 -21.10
CA ILE A 207 -2.90 3.43 -21.55
C ILE A 207 -3.43 3.21 -22.97
N THR A 208 -4.02 4.21 -23.61
CA THR A 208 -4.52 4.11 -24.99
C THR A 208 -3.47 4.46 -26.04
N THR A 209 -2.34 5.04 -25.63
CA THR A 209 -1.23 5.42 -26.50
C THR A 209 -0.13 4.36 -26.47
N SER A 210 0.62 4.22 -27.57
CA SER A 210 1.78 3.31 -27.65
C SER A 210 2.94 3.73 -26.75
N THR A 211 2.97 4.97 -26.31
CA THR A 211 3.97 5.51 -25.37
C THR A 211 3.23 6.23 -24.24
N PRO A 212 3.32 5.75 -23.00
CA PRO A 212 2.68 6.42 -21.89
C PRO A 212 3.26 7.83 -21.69
N LYS A 213 2.36 8.81 -21.51
CA LYS A 213 2.73 10.22 -21.27
C LYS A 213 3.29 10.40 -19.86
N THR A 214 2.89 9.52 -18.93
CA THR A 214 3.34 9.53 -17.54
C THR A 214 3.77 8.11 -17.15
N ARG A 215 4.93 8.00 -16.52
CA ARG A 215 5.50 6.72 -16.10
C ARG A 215 6.32 6.88 -14.83
N VAL A 216 6.42 5.80 -14.07
CA VAL A 216 7.37 5.67 -12.98
C VAL A 216 8.66 5.03 -13.52
N GLU A 217 9.80 5.56 -13.11
CA GLU A 217 11.12 5.00 -13.34
C GLU A 217 11.80 4.76 -12.00
N ILE A 218 12.36 3.55 -11.81
CA ILE A 218 13.15 3.23 -10.66
C ILE A 218 14.54 3.85 -10.84
N SER A 219 14.96 4.69 -9.90
CA SER A 219 16.13 5.56 -10.06
C SER A 219 17.36 5.10 -9.28
N GLY A 220 17.41 3.86 -8.84
CA GLY A 220 18.52 3.31 -8.07
C GLY A 220 18.21 3.26 -6.58
N THR A 221 19.26 3.21 -5.73
CA THR A 221 19.17 3.24 -4.27
C THR A 221 19.56 4.62 -3.73
N THR A 222 18.92 5.02 -2.65
CA THR A 222 19.15 6.27 -1.91
C THR A 222 19.49 5.94 -0.48
#